data_756df5803cc3b81222f70d7a2215866d
#
_entry.id   756df5803cc3b81222f70d7a2215866d
#
_cell.length_a   1.000
_cell.length_b   1.000
_cell.length_c   1.000
_cell.angle_alpha   90.00
_cell.angle_beta   90.00
_cell.angle_gamma   90.00
#
_symmetry.space_group_name_H-M   'P 1'
#
loop_
_entity.id
_entity.type
_entity.pdbx_description
1 polymer ?
#
loop_
_entity_poly.entity_id
_entity_poly.type
_entity_poly.pdbx_seq_one_letter_code
_entity_poly.pdbx_strand_id
1 'polypeptide(L)' 'MTFTRFNQPEGLPIYIRTARVMAFARTEEGGTRIFLGGALSCLVAEDEETVLQALSPPDDGDR' A
#
# COMPACT_ATOMS: atom_id res chain seq x y z
N MET A 1 -13.82 -1.08 -10.16
CA MET A 1 -12.71 -1.78 -9.52
C MET A 1 -11.57 -0.78 -9.36
N THR A 2 -11.04 -0.68 -8.15
CA THR A 2 -10.12 0.39 -7.82
C THR A 2 -8.71 -0.16 -7.62
N PHE A 3 -7.76 0.49 -8.26
CA PHE A 3 -6.33 0.18 -8.08
C PHE A 3 -5.64 1.39 -7.47
N THR A 4 -4.69 1.12 -6.59
CA THR A 4 -3.84 2.14 -6.01
C THR A 4 -2.44 1.98 -6.57
N ARG A 5 -1.85 3.09 -7.00
CA ARG A 5 -0.53 3.07 -7.60
C ARG A 5 0.50 3.37 -6.53
N PHE A 6 1.51 2.52 -6.48
CA PHE A 6 2.69 2.72 -5.65
C PHE A 6 3.92 2.57 -6.50
N ASN A 7 5.07 2.85 -5.93
CA ASN A 7 6.34 2.64 -6.58
C ASN A 7 7.07 1.49 -5.90
N GLN A 8 7.62 0.60 -6.69
CA GLN A 8 8.46 -0.46 -6.16
C GLN A 8 9.80 0.14 -5.74
N PRO A 9 10.54 -0.55 -4.87
CA PRO A 9 11.82 0.00 -4.40
C PRO A 9 12.79 0.27 -5.55
N GLU A 10 12.72 -0.48 -6.64
CA GLU A 10 13.58 -0.24 -7.79
C GLU A 10 13.08 0.92 -8.66
N GLY A 11 11.91 1.49 -8.37
CA GLY A 11 11.44 2.67 -9.06
C GLY A 11 10.32 2.48 -10.03
N LEU A 12 9.99 1.25 -10.40
CA LEU A 12 8.90 1.00 -11.33
C LEU A 12 7.56 1.05 -10.62
N PRO A 13 6.53 1.55 -11.29
CA PRO A 13 5.22 1.60 -10.64
C PRO A 13 4.62 0.21 -10.50
N ILE A 14 3.78 0.08 -9.49
CA ILE A 14 3.00 -1.13 -9.29
C ILE A 14 1.58 -0.71 -8.96
N TYR A 15 0.60 -1.40 -9.53
CA TYR A 15 -0.80 -1.12 -9.31
C TYR A 15 -1.41 -2.27 -8.52
N ILE A 16 -1.97 -1.95 -7.36
CA ILE A 16 -2.49 -2.95 -6.44
C ILE A 16 -3.98 -2.75 -6.33
N ARG A 17 -4.73 -3.84 -6.49
CA ARG A 17 -6.17 -3.77 -6.28
C ARG A 17 -6.42 -3.40 -4.82
N THR A 18 -7.02 -2.26 -4.61
CA THR A 18 -7.13 -1.70 -3.27
C THR A 18 -7.88 -2.64 -2.32
N ALA A 19 -8.92 -3.31 -2.84
CA ALA A 19 -9.73 -4.19 -1.99
C ALA A 19 -9.01 -5.45 -1.57
N ARG A 20 -7.86 -5.76 -2.18
CA ARG A 20 -7.12 -6.98 -1.83
C ARG A 20 -6.11 -6.76 -0.73
N VAL A 21 -5.89 -5.53 -0.32
CA VAL A 21 -4.91 -5.24 0.73
C VAL A 21 -5.48 -5.70 2.07
N MET A 22 -4.78 -6.62 2.71
CA MET A 22 -5.20 -7.16 4.00
C MET A 22 -4.49 -6.48 5.15
N ALA A 23 -3.22 -6.11 4.94
CA ALA A 23 -2.42 -5.48 5.98
C ALA A 23 -1.20 -4.87 5.33
N PHE A 24 -0.49 -4.03 6.06
CA PHE A 24 0.80 -3.55 5.61
C PHE A 24 1.64 -3.21 6.83
N ALA A 25 2.96 -3.24 6.64
CA ALA A 25 3.89 -3.00 7.73
C ALA A 25 5.14 -2.35 7.18
N ARG A 26 5.74 -1.47 7.97
CA ARG A 26 6.97 -0.81 7.59
C ARG A 26 8.12 -1.82 7.57
N THR A 27 9.01 -1.65 6.61
CA THR A 27 10.21 -2.46 6.53
C THR A 27 11.38 -1.70 7.17
N GLU A 28 12.46 -2.43 7.39
CA GLU A 28 13.65 -1.82 7.97
C GLU A 28 14.29 -0.81 7.02
N GLU A 29 14.07 -0.98 5.72
CA GLU A 29 14.62 -0.06 4.73
C GLU A 29 13.81 1.21 4.58
N GLY A 30 12.69 1.32 5.26
CA GLY A 30 11.88 2.51 5.20
C GLY A 30 10.69 2.44 4.28
N GLY A 31 10.61 1.39 3.46
CA GLY A 31 9.42 1.18 2.63
C GLY A 31 8.34 0.44 3.40
N THR A 32 7.41 -0.12 2.65
CA THR A 32 6.27 -0.82 3.24
C THR A 32 6.07 -2.14 2.54
N ARG A 33 5.81 -3.18 3.32
CA ARG A 33 5.38 -4.46 2.78
C ARG A 33 3.87 -4.54 2.87
N ILE A 34 3.23 -4.80 1.74
CA ILE A 34 1.78 -4.87 1.65
C ILE A 34 1.39 -6.33 1.46
N PHE A 35 0.50 -6.78 2.33
CA PHE A 35 0.03 -8.17 2.33
C PHE A 35 -1.32 -8.22 1.62
N LEU A 36 -1.40 -9.09 0.62
CA LEU A 36 -2.57 -9.16 -0.25
C LEU A 36 -3.43 -10.38 0.01
N GLY A 37 -3.16 -11.08 1.11
CA GLY A 37 -3.90 -12.29 1.42
C GLY A 37 -3.20 -13.52 0.89
N GLY A 38 -3.54 -14.67 1.47
CA GLY A 38 -2.82 -15.89 1.15
C GLY A 38 -1.34 -15.71 1.46
N ALA A 39 -0.50 -16.11 0.53
CA ALA A 39 0.93 -15.96 0.70
C ALA A 39 1.48 -14.79 -0.10
N LEU A 40 0.63 -13.95 -0.65
CA LEU A 40 1.07 -12.87 -1.54
C LEU A 40 1.41 -11.63 -0.75
N SER A 41 2.53 -11.04 -1.08
CA SER A 41 2.91 -9.74 -0.54
C SER A 41 3.79 -9.04 -1.56
N CYS A 42 3.92 -7.72 -1.39
CA CYS A 42 4.79 -6.96 -2.27
C CYS A 42 5.42 -5.83 -1.46
N LEU A 43 6.52 -5.31 -1.97
CA LEU A 43 7.23 -4.21 -1.35
C LEU A 43 7.02 -2.96 -2.18
N VAL A 44 6.78 -1.85 -1.49
CA VAL A 44 6.66 -0.55 -2.14
C VAL A 44 7.65 0.40 -1.47
N ALA A 45 8.03 1.43 -2.21
CA ALA A 45 8.99 2.40 -1.72
C ALA A 45 8.38 3.41 -0.78
N GLU A 46 7.08 3.62 -0.87
CA GLU A 46 6.40 4.58 -0.02
C GLU A 46 6.46 4.14 1.44
N ASP A 47 6.55 5.10 2.35
CA ASP A 47 6.55 4.75 3.76
C ASP A 47 5.14 4.39 4.22
N GLU A 48 5.05 3.89 5.46
CA GLU A 48 3.78 3.35 5.92
C GLU A 48 2.72 4.44 6.04
N GLU A 49 3.10 5.64 6.35
CA GLU A 49 2.10 6.70 6.46
C GLU A 49 1.54 7.07 5.10
N THR A 50 2.39 7.13 4.08
CA THR A 50 1.92 7.39 2.73
C THR A 50 1.00 6.27 2.26
N VAL A 51 1.35 5.02 2.56
CA VAL A 51 0.51 3.90 2.19
C VAL A 51 -0.82 3.97 2.92
N LEU A 52 -0.79 4.29 4.20
CA LEU A 52 -2.02 4.41 4.97
C LEU A 52 -2.95 5.44 4.36
N GLN A 53 -2.42 6.60 4.00
CA GLN A 53 -3.26 7.63 3.41
C GLN A 53 -3.79 7.22 2.05
N ALA A 54 -2.97 6.54 1.25
CA ALA A 54 -3.39 6.14 -0.08
C ALA A 54 -4.48 5.08 -0.03
N LEU A 55 -4.47 4.23 0.98
CA LEU A 55 -5.42 3.13 1.08
C LEU A 55 -6.64 3.48 1.91
N SER A 56 -6.60 4.56 2.66
CA SER A 56 -7.73 4.96 3.48
C SER A 56 -8.81 5.57 2.60
N PRO A 57 -10.08 5.32 2.89
CA PRO A 57 -11.13 6.02 2.16
C PRO A 57 -11.05 7.51 2.41
N PRO A 58 -11.54 8.31 1.49
CA PRO A 58 -11.54 9.76 1.72
C PRO A 58 -12.28 10.07 3.01
N ASP A 59 -11.68 10.89 3.82
CA ASP A 59 -12.28 11.30 5.07
C ASP A 59 -13.17 12.49 4.76
N ASP A 60 -14.44 12.31 4.98
CA ASP A 60 -15.36 13.41 4.77
C ASP A 60 -15.62 14.13 6.06
N GLY A 61 -14.78 13.92 7.00
CA GLY A 61 -14.91 14.64 8.20
C GLY A 61 -15.95 14.09 9.05
N ASP A 62 -16.25 13.63 9.01
CA ASP A 62 -17.06 13.30 9.74
C ASP A 62 -17.11 12.67 10.60
N ARG A 63 -17.09 12.52 10.68
CA ARG A 63 -17.31 11.92 11.31
C ARG A 63 -17.20 12.10 12.13
#